data_3dbcde400ab3d595fd8f3dc9f2e9c5ff
#
_entry.id   3dbcde400ab3d595fd8f3dc9f2e9c5ff
#
_cell.length_a   1.000
_cell.length_b   1.000
_cell.length_c   1.000
_cell.angle_alpha   90.00
_cell.angle_beta   90.00
_cell.angle_gamma   90.00
#
_symmetry.space_group_name_H-M   'P 1'
#
loop_
_entity.id
_entity.type
_entity.pdbx_description
1 polymer ?
#
loop_
_entity_poly.entity_id
_entity_poly.type
_entity_poly.pdbx_seq_one_letter_code
_entity_poly.pdbx_strand_id
1 'polypeptide(L)'
;MTVDPVTIRVDETRTVSGLFQVPERAFACLVLAHGAGAGMAHRFMTAAADGLATRGVATLRFQFPYMEAGSKRPDRPPLAHATVRSAVTTAIRLTPNLPLFAGGKSFGARMTSQAQAEAPLPDVRGLVFFGFPLHPANKPADERARHLAEVKVDRKSVV
;
A
#
# COMPACT_ATOMS: atom_id res chain seq x y z
N MET A 1 2.34 -19.13 10.50
CA MET A 1 2.35 -17.74 10.01
C MET A 1 3.64 -17.06 10.46
N THR A 2 4.34 -16.40 9.54
CA THR A 2 5.56 -15.65 9.85
C THR A 2 5.34 -14.17 9.56
N VAL A 3 6.07 -13.31 10.29
CA VAL A 3 6.14 -11.87 10.04
C VAL A 3 7.62 -11.50 9.98
N ASP A 4 8.10 -11.23 8.79
CA ASP A 4 9.52 -10.99 8.55
C ASP A 4 9.78 -9.53 8.18
N PRO A 5 10.78 -8.88 8.80
CA PRO A 5 11.18 -7.55 8.38
C PRO A 5 11.86 -7.62 7.01
N VAL A 6 11.58 -6.64 6.17
CA VAL A 6 12.22 -6.51 4.87
C VAL A 6 12.67 -5.07 4.66
N THR A 7 13.71 -4.89 3.84
CA THR A 7 14.19 -3.57 3.43
C THR A 7 13.81 -3.37 1.96
N ILE A 8 13.18 -2.25 1.68
CA ILE A 8 12.71 -1.89 0.34
C ILE A 8 13.54 -0.71 -0.15
N ARG A 9 14.24 -0.88 -1.26
CA ARG A 9 14.97 0.21 -1.90
C ARG A 9 14.01 1.02 -2.77
N VAL A 10 13.88 2.29 -2.45
CA VAL A 10 13.00 3.21 -3.18
C VAL A 10 13.74 3.83 -4.37
N ASP A 11 14.96 4.32 -4.13
CA ASP A 11 15.83 4.91 -5.13
C ASP A 11 17.30 4.70 -4.74
N GLU A 12 18.24 5.39 -5.40
CA GLU A 12 19.67 5.23 -5.15
C GLU A 12 20.09 5.61 -3.72
N THR A 13 19.34 6.49 -3.06
CA THR A 13 19.70 7.03 -1.74
C THR A 13 18.74 6.66 -0.63
N ARG A 14 17.57 6.10 -0.94
CA ARG A 14 16.52 5.83 0.06
C ARG A 14 16.17 4.37 0.13
N THR A 15 16.05 3.88 1.36
CA THR A 15 15.40 2.61 1.67
C THR A 15 14.33 2.86 2.71
N VAL A 16 13.32 2.00 2.73
CA VAL A 16 12.28 2.01 3.76
C VAL A 16 12.10 0.61 4.32
N SER A 17 11.56 0.55 5.53
CA SER A 17 11.25 -0.71 6.19
C SER A 17 9.92 -1.27 5.70
N GLY A 18 9.82 -2.58 5.68
CA GLY A 18 8.58 -3.30 5.43
C GLY A 18 8.42 -4.47 6.39
N LEU A 19 7.20 -4.99 6.46
CA LEU A 19 6.84 -6.18 7.21
C LEU A 19 6.11 -7.14 6.26
N PHE A 20 6.72 -8.27 6.00
CA PHE A 20 6.14 -9.31 5.14
C PHE A 20 5.51 -10.39 6.02
N GLN A 21 4.19 -10.50 5.95
CA GLN A 21 3.42 -11.43 6.77
C GLN A 21 2.77 -12.48 5.89
N VAL A 22 3.09 -13.76 6.12
CA VAL A 22 2.68 -14.85 5.24
C VAL A 22 2.01 -15.96 6.06
N PRO A 23 0.76 -16.30 5.77
CA PRO A 23 0.13 -17.52 6.33
C PRO A 23 0.67 -18.76 5.62
N GLU A 24 0.55 -19.91 6.27
CA GLU A 24 1.05 -21.19 5.73
C GLU A 24 0.47 -21.52 4.33
N ARG A 25 -0.79 -21.17 4.10
CA ARG A 25 -1.48 -21.42 2.84
C ARG A 25 -1.98 -20.11 2.25
N ALA A 26 -1.05 -19.32 1.76
CA ALA A 26 -1.41 -18.08 1.09
C ALA A 26 -1.92 -18.35 -0.32
N PHE A 27 -3.03 -17.71 -0.69
CA PHE A 27 -3.56 -17.77 -2.06
C PHE A 27 -3.49 -16.44 -2.79
N ALA A 28 -3.14 -15.36 -2.09
CA ALA A 28 -2.98 -14.01 -2.65
C ALA A 28 -2.04 -13.19 -1.78
N CYS A 29 -1.53 -12.10 -2.32
CA CYS A 29 -0.71 -11.13 -1.59
C CYS A 29 -1.25 -9.72 -1.81
N LEU A 30 -1.31 -8.93 -0.73
CA LEU A 30 -1.70 -7.52 -0.75
C LEU A 30 -0.53 -6.64 -0.28
N VAL A 31 -0.12 -5.72 -1.15
CA VAL A 31 0.80 -4.63 -0.78
C VAL A 31 -0.03 -3.55 -0.10
N LEU A 32 0.24 -3.27 1.17
CA LEU A 32 -0.63 -2.49 2.04
C LEU A 32 0.07 -1.24 2.57
N ALA A 33 -0.32 -0.07 2.05
CA ALA A 33 0.23 1.22 2.41
C ALA A 33 -0.53 1.85 3.58
N HIS A 34 0.23 2.47 4.49
CA HIS A 34 -0.34 3.09 5.70
C HIS A 34 -0.95 4.48 5.43
N GLY A 35 -1.74 4.97 6.38
CA GLY A 35 -2.30 6.31 6.36
C GLY A 35 -1.31 7.38 6.82
N ALA A 36 -1.70 8.66 6.70
CA ALA A 36 -0.79 9.79 6.92
C ALA A 36 -0.27 9.91 8.36
N GLY A 37 -1.08 9.59 9.34
CA GLY A 37 -0.75 9.84 10.75
C GLY A 37 -0.14 8.67 11.51
N ALA A 38 0.02 7.51 10.88
CA ALA A 38 0.45 6.29 11.59
C ALA A 38 1.04 5.28 10.61
N GLY A 39 2.21 4.75 10.94
CA GLY A 39 2.99 3.90 10.06
C GLY A 39 2.51 2.46 9.92
N MET A 40 3.33 1.63 9.32
CA MET A 40 3.01 0.24 8.99
C MET A 40 2.73 -0.65 10.21
N ALA A 41 3.23 -0.30 11.37
CA ALA A 41 3.04 -1.05 12.61
C ALA A 41 1.89 -0.53 13.47
N HIS A 42 1.17 0.49 13.02
CA HIS A 42 -0.01 0.98 13.72
C HIS A 42 -1.03 -0.13 13.90
N ARG A 43 -1.75 -0.11 15.04
CA ARG A 43 -2.68 -1.19 15.41
C ARG A 43 -3.71 -1.53 14.33
N PHE A 44 -4.19 -0.53 13.58
CA PHE A 44 -5.10 -0.80 12.47
C PHE A 44 -4.42 -1.64 11.38
N MET A 45 -3.19 -1.27 11.01
CA MET A 45 -2.43 -1.97 9.97
C MET A 45 -2.11 -3.41 10.39
N THR A 46 -1.74 -3.58 11.66
CA THR A 46 -1.47 -4.91 12.24
C THR A 46 -2.74 -5.75 12.26
N ALA A 47 -3.86 -5.20 12.74
CA ALA A 47 -5.14 -5.91 12.78
C ALA A 47 -5.63 -6.29 11.38
N ALA A 48 -5.47 -5.40 10.40
CA ALA A 48 -5.83 -5.69 9.01
C ALA A 48 -4.97 -6.84 8.45
N ALA A 49 -3.66 -6.79 8.67
CA ALA A 49 -2.74 -7.84 8.21
C ALA A 49 -3.05 -9.19 8.90
N ASP A 50 -3.32 -9.19 10.20
CA ASP A 50 -3.68 -10.40 10.93
C ASP A 50 -5.00 -10.98 10.42
N GLY A 51 -6.01 -10.15 10.22
CA GLY A 51 -7.30 -10.57 9.69
C GLY A 51 -7.21 -11.13 8.27
N LEU A 52 -6.35 -10.56 7.44
CA LEU A 52 -6.08 -11.06 6.10
C LEU A 52 -5.33 -12.39 6.15
N ALA A 53 -4.33 -12.51 7.02
CA ALA A 53 -3.56 -13.74 7.18
C ALA A 53 -4.44 -14.91 7.62
N THR A 54 -5.37 -14.70 8.54
CA THR A 54 -6.33 -15.75 8.94
C THR A 54 -7.21 -16.23 7.79
N ARG A 55 -7.27 -15.46 6.71
CA ARG A 55 -8.05 -15.77 5.50
C ARG A 55 -7.18 -16.17 4.32
N GLY A 56 -5.91 -16.45 4.55
CA GLY A 56 -5.00 -16.92 3.51
C GLY A 56 -4.43 -15.84 2.61
N VAL A 57 -4.44 -14.58 3.04
CA VAL A 57 -3.85 -13.48 2.27
C VAL A 57 -2.56 -13.02 2.94
N ALA A 58 -1.44 -13.13 2.20
CA ALA A 58 -0.17 -12.54 2.62
C ALA A 58 -0.22 -11.02 2.48
N THR A 59 0.53 -10.30 3.31
CA THR A 59 0.63 -8.84 3.21
C THR A 59 2.09 -8.38 3.22
N LEU A 60 2.39 -7.38 2.40
CA LEU A 60 3.60 -6.60 2.53
C LEU A 60 3.19 -5.20 2.95
N ARG A 61 3.37 -4.88 4.23
CA ARG A 61 3.23 -3.52 4.75
C ARG A 61 4.56 -2.81 4.62
N PHE A 62 4.54 -1.51 4.39
CA PHE A 62 5.77 -0.74 4.26
C PHE A 62 5.60 0.67 4.82
N GLN A 63 6.75 1.30 5.15
CA GLN A 63 6.81 2.71 5.56
C GLN A 63 6.95 3.60 4.34
N PHE A 64 6.20 4.69 4.27
CA PHE A 64 6.57 5.79 3.38
C PHE A 64 7.83 6.48 3.92
N PRO A 65 8.67 7.09 3.04
CA PRO A 65 9.93 7.70 3.48
C PRO A 65 9.80 8.70 4.64
N TYR A 66 8.76 9.54 4.64
CA TYR A 66 8.57 10.49 5.74
C TYR A 66 8.35 9.80 7.09
N MET A 67 7.61 8.70 7.08
CA MET A 67 7.34 7.91 8.29
C MET A 67 8.62 7.20 8.77
N GLU A 68 9.41 6.68 7.86
CA GLU A 68 10.72 6.09 8.16
C GLU A 68 11.65 7.12 8.82
N ALA A 69 11.61 8.35 8.35
CA ALA A 69 12.42 9.45 8.87
C ALA A 69 11.86 10.05 10.18
N GLY A 70 10.70 9.60 10.65
CA GLY A 70 10.08 10.15 11.86
C GLY A 70 9.41 11.51 11.66
N SER A 71 9.19 11.92 10.41
CA SER A 71 8.50 13.18 10.09
C SER A 71 6.98 12.99 10.17
N LYS A 72 6.26 14.07 10.46
CA LYS A 72 4.80 14.11 10.44
C LYS A 72 4.24 14.62 9.12
N ARG A 73 5.11 15.13 8.26
CA ARG A 73 4.71 15.73 6.98
C ARG A 73 4.77 14.66 5.88
N PRO A 74 3.63 14.26 5.31
CA PRO A 74 3.61 13.26 4.26
C PRO A 74 4.48 13.65 3.06
N ASP A 75 5.06 12.64 2.43
CA ASP A 75 5.83 12.81 1.21
C ASP A 75 4.98 13.39 0.10
N ARG A 76 5.62 14.10 -0.81
CA ARG A 76 4.98 14.54 -2.03
C ARG A 76 4.62 13.33 -2.90
N PRO A 77 3.56 13.45 -3.73
CA PRO A 77 3.10 12.33 -4.56
C PRO A 77 4.18 11.61 -5.37
N PRO A 78 5.13 12.28 -6.06
CA PRO A 78 6.14 11.55 -6.83
C PRO A 78 6.97 10.58 -6.00
N LEU A 79 7.39 10.97 -4.81
CA LEU A 79 8.16 10.10 -3.91
C LEU A 79 7.28 8.99 -3.32
N ALA A 80 6.06 9.32 -2.94
CA ALA A 80 5.11 8.32 -2.44
C ALA A 80 4.78 7.29 -3.52
N HIS A 81 4.57 7.70 -4.77
CA HIS A 81 4.33 6.79 -5.90
C HIS A 81 5.54 5.89 -6.15
N ALA A 82 6.74 6.44 -6.12
CA ALA A 82 7.97 5.64 -6.28
C ALA A 82 8.09 4.59 -5.18
N THR A 83 7.72 4.92 -3.95
CA THR A 83 7.73 3.99 -2.82
C THR A 83 6.72 2.86 -3.02
N VAL A 84 5.51 3.17 -3.44
CA VAL A 84 4.49 2.16 -3.78
C VAL A 84 5.02 1.20 -4.86
N ARG A 85 5.62 1.73 -5.92
CA ARG A 85 6.17 0.92 -7.02
C ARG A 85 7.27 -0.02 -6.51
N SER A 86 8.15 0.47 -5.67
CA SER A 86 9.22 -0.34 -5.09
C SER A 86 8.68 -1.43 -4.18
N ALA A 87 7.64 -1.14 -3.40
CA ALA A 87 6.96 -2.13 -2.58
C ALA A 87 6.30 -3.23 -3.43
N VAL A 88 5.65 -2.85 -4.53
CA VAL A 88 5.06 -3.80 -5.48
C VAL A 88 6.14 -4.70 -6.09
N THR A 89 7.24 -4.12 -6.56
CA THR A 89 8.37 -4.89 -7.10
C THR A 89 8.93 -5.87 -6.06
N THR A 90 9.04 -5.45 -4.81
CA THR A 90 9.48 -6.31 -3.70
C THR A 90 8.50 -7.47 -3.48
N ALA A 91 7.20 -7.19 -3.47
CA ALA A 91 6.17 -8.22 -3.30
C ALA A 91 6.21 -9.26 -4.43
N ILE A 92 6.41 -8.82 -5.67
CA ILE A 92 6.54 -9.74 -6.82
C ILE A 92 7.68 -10.74 -6.57
N ARG A 93 8.83 -10.27 -6.07
CA ARG A 93 9.96 -11.16 -5.76
C ARG A 93 9.67 -12.12 -4.62
N LEU A 94 8.94 -11.64 -3.60
CA LEU A 94 8.64 -12.44 -2.40
C LEU A 94 7.51 -13.45 -2.66
N THR A 95 6.62 -13.16 -3.59
CA THR A 95 5.44 -14.00 -3.88
C THR A 95 5.25 -14.25 -5.37
N PRO A 96 6.24 -14.86 -6.05
CA PRO A 96 6.21 -14.98 -7.52
C PRO A 96 5.03 -15.78 -8.07
N ASN A 97 4.41 -16.60 -7.24
CA ASN A 97 3.32 -17.50 -7.67
C ASN A 97 1.94 -17.09 -7.13
N LEU A 98 1.83 -15.94 -6.47
CA LEU A 98 0.55 -15.49 -5.91
C LEU A 98 -0.03 -14.33 -6.72
N PRO A 99 -1.37 -14.31 -6.90
CA PRO A 99 -2.04 -13.11 -7.39
C PRO A 99 -1.74 -11.93 -6.48
N LEU A 100 -1.39 -10.79 -7.07
CA LEU A 100 -0.97 -9.60 -6.35
C LEU A 100 -2.02 -8.50 -6.43
N PHE A 101 -2.26 -7.89 -5.27
CA PHE A 101 -3.14 -6.74 -5.11
C PHE A 101 -2.39 -5.64 -4.39
N ALA A 102 -2.83 -4.41 -4.54
CA ALA A 102 -2.22 -3.27 -3.87
C ALA A 102 -3.30 -2.35 -3.33
N GLY A 103 -2.96 -1.58 -2.32
CA GLY A 103 -3.90 -0.65 -1.73
C GLY A 103 -3.38 -0.05 -0.45
N GLY A 104 -4.30 0.39 0.38
CA GLY A 104 -3.92 0.98 1.65
C GLY A 104 -5.05 1.69 2.33
N LYS A 105 -4.68 2.36 3.41
CA LYS A 105 -5.59 3.13 4.23
C LYS A 105 -5.42 4.62 3.94
N SER A 106 -6.51 5.33 3.65
CA SER A 106 -6.54 6.79 3.55
C SER A 106 -5.48 7.34 2.59
N PHE A 107 -4.43 8.03 3.09
CA PHE A 107 -3.30 8.51 2.29
C PHE A 107 -2.69 7.37 1.44
N GLY A 108 -2.47 6.21 2.04
CA GLY A 108 -1.92 5.04 1.33
C GLY A 108 -2.82 4.55 0.19
N ALA A 109 -4.14 4.58 0.38
CA ALA A 109 -5.08 4.25 -0.69
C ALA A 109 -4.97 5.25 -1.84
N ARG A 110 -4.90 6.55 -1.54
CA ARG A 110 -4.75 7.60 -2.55
C ARG A 110 -3.45 7.46 -3.33
N MET A 111 -2.33 7.31 -2.63
CA MET A 111 -1.02 7.22 -3.29
C MET A 111 -0.91 5.97 -4.17
N THR A 112 -1.46 4.85 -3.71
CA THR A 112 -1.49 3.62 -4.50
C THR A 112 -2.34 3.77 -5.77
N SER A 113 -3.54 4.34 -5.65
CA SER A 113 -4.41 4.54 -6.80
C SER A 113 -3.85 5.55 -7.78
N GLN A 114 -3.22 6.62 -7.30
CA GLN A 114 -2.54 7.60 -8.15
C GLN A 114 -1.37 6.95 -8.91
N ALA A 115 -0.55 6.15 -8.23
CA ALA A 115 0.55 5.43 -8.88
C ALA A 115 0.02 4.52 -10.00
N GLN A 116 -1.05 3.76 -9.73
CA GLN A 116 -1.67 2.91 -10.74
C GLN A 116 -2.23 3.70 -11.92
N ALA A 117 -2.87 4.84 -11.65
CA ALA A 117 -3.45 5.69 -12.70
C ALA A 117 -2.36 6.31 -13.59
N GLU A 118 -1.23 6.69 -13.01
CA GLU A 118 -0.11 7.31 -13.71
C GLU A 118 0.57 6.32 -14.66
N ALA A 119 0.83 5.10 -14.17
CA ALA A 119 1.33 3.99 -14.98
C ALA A 119 0.98 2.68 -14.25
N PRO A 120 0.47 1.65 -14.95
CA PRO A 120 0.07 0.40 -14.31
C PRO A 120 1.18 -0.18 -13.42
N LEU A 121 0.80 -0.56 -12.20
CA LEU A 121 1.68 -1.27 -11.29
C LEU A 121 1.87 -2.71 -11.80
N PRO A 122 3.12 -3.20 -11.95
CA PRO A 122 3.37 -4.53 -12.51
C PRO A 122 2.62 -5.63 -11.74
N ASP A 123 1.96 -6.51 -12.47
CA ASP A 123 1.26 -7.69 -11.96
C ASP A 123 0.13 -7.44 -10.94
N VAL A 124 -0.19 -6.18 -10.64
CA VAL A 124 -1.29 -5.84 -9.75
C VAL A 124 -2.61 -6.06 -10.46
N ARG A 125 -3.43 -6.94 -9.92
CA ARG A 125 -4.72 -7.34 -10.50
C ARG A 125 -5.89 -6.51 -10.02
N GLY A 126 -5.75 -5.83 -8.89
CA GLY A 126 -6.82 -5.00 -8.34
C GLY A 126 -6.31 -4.14 -7.20
N LEU A 127 -7.11 -3.14 -6.84
CA LEU A 127 -6.82 -2.22 -5.73
C LEU A 127 -7.82 -2.41 -4.59
N VAL A 128 -7.34 -2.30 -3.35
CA VAL A 128 -8.16 -2.41 -2.15
C VAL A 128 -7.98 -1.17 -1.29
N PHE A 129 -9.06 -0.47 -1.02
CA PHE A 129 -9.04 0.77 -0.24
C PHE A 129 -9.69 0.56 1.13
N PHE A 130 -8.93 0.77 2.18
CA PHE A 130 -9.44 0.83 3.55
C PHE A 130 -9.69 2.31 3.90
N GLY A 131 -10.83 2.84 3.44
CA GLY A 131 -11.13 4.26 3.49
C GLY A 131 -10.36 5.05 2.43
N PHE A 132 -11.12 5.64 1.50
CA PHE A 132 -10.56 6.53 0.47
C PHE A 132 -11.12 7.93 0.70
N PRO A 133 -10.33 8.86 1.26
CA PRO A 133 -10.82 10.21 1.54
C PRO A 133 -10.93 11.01 0.25
N LEU A 134 -12.14 11.29 -0.18
CA LEU A 134 -12.41 12.06 -1.40
C LEU A 134 -11.92 13.50 -1.31
N HIS A 135 -11.86 14.05 -0.11
CA HIS A 135 -11.50 15.43 0.12
C HIS A 135 -10.83 15.61 1.49
N PRO A 136 -10.08 16.71 1.70
CA PRO A 136 -9.61 17.07 3.03
C PRO A 136 -10.77 17.27 4.00
N ALA A 137 -10.52 17.09 5.29
CA ALA A 137 -11.53 17.30 6.32
C ALA A 137 -12.13 18.72 6.21
N ASN A 138 -13.46 18.82 6.27
CA ASN A 138 -14.21 20.09 6.19
C ASN A 138 -14.02 20.87 4.87
N LYS A 139 -13.54 20.23 3.80
CA LYS A 139 -13.36 20.85 2.48
C LYS A 139 -13.89 19.91 1.40
N PRO A 140 -15.25 19.80 1.26
CA PRO A 140 -15.84 18.90 0.28
C PRO A 140 -15.35 19.17 -1.14
N ALA A 141 -14.89 18.12 -1.82
CA ALA A 141 -14.39 18.16 -3.20
C ALA A 141 -14.34 16.74 -3.76
N ASP A 142 -14.14 16.61 -5.05
CA ASP A 142 -13.99 15.31 -5.73
C ASP A 142 -12.65 15.15 -6.44
N GLU A 143 -11.77 16.13 -6.33
CA GLU A 143 -10.47 16.14 -7.01
C GLU A 143 -9.63 14.90 -6.73
N ARG A 144 -9.67 14.40 -5.49
CA ARG A 144 -8.91 13.21 -5.10
C ARG A 144 -9.38 11.94 -5.79
N ALA A 145 -10.59 11.91 -6.34
CA ALA A 145 -11.15 10.76 -7.04
C ALA A 145 -11.02 10.85 -8.58
N ARG A 146 -10.66 12.00 -9.13
CA ARG A 146 -10.63 12.21 -10.59
C ARG A 146 -9.71 11.23 -11.31
N HIS A 147 -8.54 10.92 -10.75
CA HIS A 147 -7.60 9.97 -11.35
C HIS A 147 -8.15 8.54 -11.40
N LEU A 148 -9.17 8.21 -10.63
CA LEU A 148 -9.75 6.86 -10.60
C LEU A 148 -10.30 6.44 -11.96
N ALA A 149 -10.67 7.40 -12.81
CA ALA A 149 -11.08 7.12 -14.19
C ALA A 149 -9.93 6.49 -15.01
N GLU A 150 -8.67 6.74 -14.63
CA GLU A 150 -7.49 6.20 -15.30
C GLU A 150 -7.00 4.88 -14.70
N VAL A 151 -7.66 4.41 -13.64
CA VAL A 151 -7.35 3.09 -13.05
C VAL A 151 -8.02 2.00 -13.88
N LYS A 152 -7.22 1.13 -14.50
CA LYS A 152 -7.68 0.11 -15.45
C LYS A 152 -7.80 -1.29 -14.84
N VAL A 153 -7.61 -1.43 -13.54
CA VAL A 153 -7.85 -2.67 -12.80
C VAL A 153 -9.05 -2.53 -11.89
N ASP A 154 -9.59 -3.64 -11.42
CA ASP A 154 -10.68 -3.63 -10.44
C ASP A 154 -10.24 -2.91 -9.17
N ARG A 155 -11.18 -2.27 -8.52
CA ARG A 155 -10.96 -1.61 -7.24
C ARG A 155 -12.12 -1.87 -6.29
N LYS A 156 -11.79 -2.05 -5.02
CA LYS A 156 -12.75 -2.29 -3.95
C LYS A 156 -12.47 -1.31 -2.81
N SER A 157 -13.48 -0.59 -2.39
CA SER A 157 -13.42 0.25 -1.19
C SER A 157 -14.12 -0.45 -0.04
N VAL A 158 -13.45 -0.47 1.11
CA VAL A 158 -13.99 -1.01 2.36
C VAL A 158 -14.22 0.16 3.31
N VAL A 159 -15.40 0.26 3.84
CA VAL A 159 -15.81 1.36 4.73
C VAL A 159 -15.71 0.92 6.18
#